data_bcc5a18b928f3fac3ab3d5038baae488
#
_entry.id   bcc5a18b928f3fac3ab3d5038baae488
#
_cell.length_a   1.000
_cell.length_b   1.000
_cell.length_c   1.000
_cell.angle_alpha   90.00
_cell.angle_beta   90.00
_cell.angle_gamma   90.00
#
_symmetry.space_group_name_H-M   'P 1'
#
loop_
_entity.id
_entity.type
_entity.pdbx_description
1 polymer ?
#
loop_
_entity_poly.entity_id
_entity_poly.type
_entity_poly.pdbx_seq_one_letter_code
_entity_poly.pdbx_strand_id
1 'polypeptide(L)'
;MNPDTKNIILEILAEQSLMEKDDITLDSTPEDLGLDSINLVEVIFSLEETFDISIPFNTNEPASPNFSIDNVRSLVKSVEVLISKK
;
A
#
# COMPACT_ATOMS: atom_id res chain seq x y z
N MET A 1 0.54 12.15 8.90
CA MET A 1 1.09 10.90 8.32
C MET A 1 2.30 10.48 9.13
N ASN A 2 2.33 9.25 9.59
CA ASN A 2 3.45 8.73 10.40
C ASN A 2 4.64 8.42 9.49
N PRO A 3 5.82 9.03 9.72
CA PRO A 3 6.98 8.78 8.86
C PRO A 3 7.43 7.31 8.83
N ASP A 4 7.30 6.62 9.96
CA ASP A 4 7.70 5.20 10.02
C ASP A 4 6.76 4.33 9.17
N THR A 5 5.46 4.58 9.26
CA THR A 5 4.47 3.88 8.44
C THR A 5 4.72 4.14 6.96
N LYS A 6 4.95 5.40 6.59
CA LYS A 6 5.25 5.77 5.22
C LYS A 6 6.49 5.05 4.71
N ASN A 7 7.58 5.06 5.49
CA ASN A 7 8.83 4.44 5.08
C ASN A 7 8.69 2.94 4.87
N ILE A 8 7.99 2.25 5.77
CA ILE A 8 7.77 0.82 5.65
C ILE A 8 6.97 0.50 4.38
N ILE A 9 5.93 1.28 4.11
CA ILE A 9 5.12 1.10 2.91
C ILE A 9 5.96 1.33 1.65
N LEU A 10 6.79 2.36 1.64
CA LEU A 10 7.67 2.62 0.50
C LEU A 10 8.66 1.48 0.27
N GLU A 11 9.19 0.90 1.34
CA GLU A 11 10.08 -0.26 1.22
C GLU A 11 9.39 -1.46 0.60
N ILE A 12 8.16 -1.74 1.04
CA ILE A 12 7.37 -2.83 0.49
C ILE A 12 7.09 -2.61 -1.00
N LEU A 13 6.68 -1.39 -1.36
CA LEU A 13 6.41 -1.04 -2.74
C LEU A 13 7.67 -1.14 -3.60
N ALA A 14 8.81 -0.72 -3.07
CA ALA A 14 10.08 -0.79 -3.79
C ALA A 14 10.46 -2.24 -4.09
N GLU A 15 10.26 -3.13 -3.14
CA GLU A 15 10.54 -4.56 -3.35
C GLU A 15 9.68 -5.17 -4.45
N GLN A 16 8.40 -4.83 -4.47
CA GLN A 16 7.47 -5.41 -5.45
C GLN A 16 7.62 -4.78 -6.83
N SER A 17 8.01 -3.51 -6.90
CA SER A 17 8.09 -2.78 -8.16
C SER A 17 9.47 -2.84 -8.80
N LEU A 18 10.47 -3.32 -8.09
CA LEU A 18 11.88 -3.32 -8.51
C LEU A 18 12.41 -1.89 -8.71
N MET A 19 11.76 -0.91 -8.09
CA MET A 19 12.19 0.47 -8.08
C MET A 19 12.90 0.78 -6.77
N GLU A 20 13.70 1.82 -6.76
CA GLU A 20 14.31 2.26 -5.52
C GLU A 20 13.29 3.09 -4.73
N LYS A 21 13.38 2.99 -3.42
CA LYS A 21 12.50 3.71 -2.51
C LYS A 21 12.47 5.21 -2.81
N ASP A 22 13.62 5.77 -3.17
CA ASP A 22 13.74 7.21 -3.45
C ASP A 22 13.02 7.62 -4.75
N ASP A 23 12.74 6.66 -5.63
CA ASP A 23 12.05 6.92 -6.88
C ASP A 23 10.53 6.89 -6.72
N ILE A 24 10.05 6.45 -5.57
CA ILE A 24 8.61 6.36 -5.29
C ILE A 24 8.17 7.59 -4.52
N THR A 25 7.13 8.26 -5.03
CA THR A 25 6.58 9.45 -4.39
C THR A 25 5.17 9.18 -3.87
N LEU A 26 4.65 10.09 -3.07
CA LEU A 26 3.28 9.97 -2.57
C LEU A 26 2.24 10.07 -3.67
N ASP A 27 2.59 10.64 -4.81
CA ASP A 27 1.70 10.76 -5.95
C ASP A 27 1.81 9.59 -6.93
N SER A 28 2.76 8.67 -6.71
CA SER A 28 2.92 7.50 -7.56
C SER A 28 1.69 6.60 -7.49
N THR A 29 1.26 6.10 -8.65
CA THR A 29 0.15 5.16 -8.74
C THR A 29 0.70 3.74 -8.92
N PRO A 30 -0.13 2.71 -8.70
CA PRO A 30 0.31 1.34 -9.03
C PRO A 30 0.76 1.19 -10.47
N GLU A 31 0.11 1.88 -11.40
CA GLU A 31 0.50 1.86 -12.81
C GLU A 31 1.89 2.48 -13.01
N ASP A 32 2.17 3.58 -12.35
CA ASP A 32 3.49 4.24 -12.42
C ASP A 32 4.58 3.32 -11.90
N LEU A 33 4.26 2.47 -10.94
CA LEU A 33 5.20 1.53 -10.33
C LEU A 33 5.29 0.21 -11.10
N GLY A 34 4.45 0.04 -12.12
CA GLY A 34 4.42 -1.20 -12.89
C GLY A 34 3.85 -2.38 -12.13
N LEU A 35 2.99 -2.13 -11.16
CA LEU A 35 2.37 -3.17 -10.34
C LEU A 35 1.08 -3.65 -11.00
N ASP A 36 0.97 -4.96 -11.19
CA ASP A 36 -0.27 -5.59 -11.67
C ASP A 36 -1.11 -6.07 -10.48
N SER A 37 -2.21 -6.75 -10.77
CA SER A 37 -3.12 -7.23 -9.72
C SER A 37 -2.44 -8.22 -8.77
N ILE A 38 -1.57 -9.07 -9.29
CA ILE A 38 -0.86 -10.06 -8.47
C ILE A 38 0.12 -9.35 -7.54
N ASN A 39 0.87 -8.38 -8.05
CA ASN A 39 1.80 -7.60 -7.23
C ASN A 39 1.06 -6.83 -6.14
N LEU A 40 -0.10 -6.27 -6.46
CA LEU A 40 -0.90 -5.55 -5.47
C LEU A 40 -1.38 -6.47 -4.35
N VAL A 41 -1.79 -7.70 -4.67
CA VAL A 41 -2.18 -8.66 -3.65
C VAL A 41 -0.99 -8.97 -2.73
N GLU A 42 0.19 -9.13 -3.28
CA GLU A 42 1.40 -9.38 -2.49
C GLU A 42 1.74 -8.19 -1.60
N VAL A 43 1.61 -6.97 -2.11
CA VAL A 43 1.79 -5.76 -1.31
C VAL A 43 0.81 -5.74 -0.15
N ILE A 44 -0.45 -6.05 -0.40
CA ILE A 44 -1.48 -6.08 0.64
C ILE A 44 -1.14 -7.10 1.72
N PHE A 45 -0.75 -8.30 1.34
CA PHE A 45 -0.34 -9.33 2.31
C PHE A 45 0.85 -8.88 3.15
N SER A 46 1.83 -8.26 2.52
CA SER A 46 3.00 -7.75 3.25
C SER A 46 2.61 -6.68 4.26
N LEU A 47 1.68 -5.80 3.88
CA LEU A 47 1.18 -4.77 4.78
C LEU A 47 0.43 -5.38 5.97
N GLU A 48 -0.40 -6.38 5.71
CA GLU A 48 -1.14 -7.05 6.78
C GLU A 48 -0.22 -7.72 7.78
N GLU A 49 0.81 -8.38 7.30
CA GLU A 49 1.80 -9.05 8.17
C GLU A 49 2.64 -8.03 8.94
N THR A 50 3.09 -7.00 8.25
CA THR A 50 4.00 -6.00 8.83
C THR A 50 3.33 -5.19 9.92
N PHE A 51 2.08 -4.78 9.70
CA PHE A 51 1.35 -3.92 10.64
C PHE A 51 0.34 -4.69 11.49
N ASP A 52 0.20 -6.00 11.27
CA ASP A 52 -0.75 -6.84 11.99
C ASP A 52 -2.18 -6.27 11.87
N ILE A 53 -2.60 -6.05 10.64
CA ILE A 53 -3.93 -5.51 10.32
C ILE A 53 -4.61 -6.39 9.29
N SER A 54 -5.94 -6.25 9.18
CA SER A 54 -6.72 -6.89 8.12
C SER A 54 -7.15 -5.83 7.13
N ILE A 55 -6.75 -5.99 5.87
CA ILE A 55 -7.08 -5.04 4.81
C ILE A 55 -8.24 -5.60 4.01
N PRO A 56 -9.37 -4.87 3.90
CA PRO A 56 -10.55 -5.34 3.16
C PRO A 56 -10.34 -5.19 1.65
N PHE A 57 -9.36 -5.90 1.13
CA PHE A 57 -9.05 -5.87 -0.30
C PHE A 57 -9.63 -7.11 -0.98
N ASN A 58 -10.36 -6.88 -2.07
CA ASN A 58 -10.96 -7.93 -2.86
C ASN A 58 -10.66 -7.64 -4.33
N THR A 59 -10.10 -8.61 -5.05
CA THR A 59 -9.78 -8.44 -6.47
C THR A 59 -11.02 -8.21 -7.34
N ASN A 60 -12.19 -8.63 -6.86
CA ASN A 60 -13.46 -8.40 -7.55
C ASN A 60 -14.05 -7.03 -7.20
N GLU A 61 -13.64 -6.45 -6.09
CA GLU A 61 -14.09 -5.13 -5.63
C GLU A 61 -12.88 -4.36 -5.10
N PRO A 62 -11.97 -3.92 -6.00
CA PRO A 62 -10.72 -3.32 -5.56
C PRO A 62 -10.89 -1.97 -4.87
N ALA A 63 -12.03 -1.33 -5.01
CA ALA A 63 -12.30 -0.03 -4.40
C ALA A 63 -13.22 -0.18 -3.18
N SER A 64 -12.69 -0.70 -2.08
CA SER A 64 -13.43 -0.74 -0.82
C SER A 64 -13.63 0.69 -0.32
N PRO A 65 -14.80 1.03 0.25
CA PRO A 65 -15.03 2.37 0.81
C PRO A 65 -14.04 2.76 1.89
N ASN A 66 -13.46 1.80 2.58
CA ASN A 66 -12.55 2.04 3.70
C ASN A 66 -11.09 1.85 3.35
N PHE A 67 -10.79 1.53 2.10
CA PHE A 67 -9.43 1.29 1.68
C PHE A 67 -9.22 1.73 0.23
N SER A 68 -8.20 2.55 0.00
CA SER A 68 -7.88 3.07 -1.33
C SER A 68 -6.42 2.83 -1.66
N ILE A 69 -6.17 2.44 -2.90
CA ILE A 69 -4.83 2.26 -3.44
C ILE A 69 -4.63 3.07 -4.72
N ASP A 70 -5.34 4.19 -4.84
CA ASP A 70 -5.25 5.06 -6.01
C ASP A 70 -3.85 5.61 -6.22
N ASN A 71 -3.19 5.96 -5.12
CA ASN A 71 -1.79 6.37 -5.13
C ASN A 71 -1.16 6.02 -3.78
N VAL A 72 0.14 6.28 -3.66
CA VAL A 72 0.87 5.94 -2.43
C VAL A 72 0.30 6.69 -1.23
N ARG A 73 -0.05 7.97 -1.41
CA ARG A 73 -0.61 8.77 -0.33
C ARG A 73 -1.89 8.15 0.21
N SER A 74 -2.80 7.76 -0.68
CA SER A 74 -4.06 7.12 -0.29
C SER A 74 -3.82 5.79 0.42
N LEU A 75 -2.86 5.02 -0.07
CA LEU A 75 -2.49 3.75 0.54
C LEU A 75 -1.98 3.96 1.97
N VAL A 76 -1.07 4.92 2.18
CA VAL A 76 -0.53 5.20 3.50
C VAL A 76 -1.64 5.62 4.46
N LYS A 77 -2.52 6.52 4.02
CA LYS A 77 -3.63 6.97 4.85
C LYS A 77 -4.57 5.83 5.22
N SER A 78 -4.88 4.96 4.26
CA SER A 78 -5.75 3.81 4.51
C SER A 78 -5.15 2.85 5.53
N VAL A 79 -3.86 2.59 5.42
CA VAL A 79 -3.15 1.74 6.37
C VAL A 79 -3.17 2.36 7.76
N GLU A 80 -2.94 3.66 7.85
CA GLU A 80 -2.95 4.35 9.15
C GLU A 80 -4.31 4.31 9.83
N VAL A 81 -5.38 4.43 9.05
CA VAL A 81 -6.75 4.31 9.58
C VAL A 81 -6.96 2.92 10.17
N LEU A 82 -6.53 1.87 9.47
CA LEU A 82 -6.67 0.50 9.95
C LEU A 82 -5.84 0.26 11.20
N ILE A 83 -4.64 0.82 11.27
CA ILE A 83 -3.81 0.72 12.47
C ILE A 83 -4.50 1.38 13.65
N SER A 84 -5.14 2.51 13.44
CA SER A 84 -5.85 3.24 14.49
C SER A 84 -7.07 2.49 15.03
N LYS A 85 -7.62 1.58 14.25
CA LYS A 85 -8.81 0.81 14.64
C LYS A 85 -8.49 -0.50 15.35
N LYS A 86 -7.23 -0.81 15.50
CA LYS A 86 -6.81 -2.05 16.17
C LYS A 86 -7.14 -2.05 17.67
#